data_f6870ad3d7e35b6f9dbe2efd527122c7
#
_entry.id   f6870ad3d7e35b6f9dbe2efd527122c7
#
_cell.length_a   1.000
_cell.length_b   1.000
_cell.length_c   1.000
_cell.angle_alpha   90.00
_cell.angle_beta   90.00
_cell.angle_gamma   90.00
#
_symmetry.space_group_name_H-M   'P 1'
#
loop_
_entity.id
_entity.type
_entity.pdbx_description
1 polymer ?
#
loop_
_entity_poly.entity_id
_entity_poly.type
_entity_poly.pdbx_seq_one_letter_code
_entity_poly.pdbx_strand_id
1 'polypeptide(L)'
;LGNDKIVVKKEYRGHIKQALIKIGFPVEDLAGYDEGNKYGFNLRPVTRDGRKFGMRDYQRASIEVFHAGGRNEGGSGVVVLPCGAGKTIVGMGVMQIIGAETLILVTNTLSIRQWKNEILDKTDIPESDIGEYSGETKEIKPITIATYNILTHRKRKGSDFTHFHIFSANNWGLIVYDEVHLLPAPVFRMTSELQAKRRLGLTATLVREDGLEEDVFSLIGPKKYDVPWKELENKSWIAEAKCVEIRVPMDEELRLRYSISDDREKFRLASENPEKMTAIQLILERYKESHILIIGQYINQLETIAERFKIPLITGKTPLGERQELYTAFRSGAIKSLVVSKVANFSIDLPDANIAVQVSGTFGSRQEEAQRLGRILRPKQENNTATFFSLISRDTSEERFGQNRQLFLTEQGYEYEIYTLDQFQETGLLSEADRFPAQAISEPVISGV
;
A
#
# COMPACT_ATOMS: atom_id res chain seq x y z
N LEU A 1 -11.08 -36.47 29.00
CA LEU A 1 -10.94 -35.03 28.83
C LEU A 1 -11.95 -34.36 29.76
N GLY A 2 -11.49 -33.44 30.65
CA GLY A 2 -12.41 -32.65 31.50
C GLY A 2 -13.36 -31.81 30.67
N ASN A 3 -14.46 -31.30 31.25
CA ASN A 3 -15.50 -30.54 30.57
C ASN A 3 -15.02 -29.28 29.84
N ASP A 4 -13.74 -28.86 30.05
CA ASP A 4 -13.17 -27.62 29.54
C ASP A 4 -12.20 -27.83 28.36
N LYS A 5 -12.10 -29.05 27.82
CA LYS A 5 -11.15 -29.36 26.73
C LYS A 5 -11.82 -30.02 25.55
N ILE A 6 -11.60 -29.51 24.37
CA ILE A 6 -12.07 -30.04 23.10
C ILE A 6 -10.84 -30.48 22.26
N VAL A 7 -10.87 -31.67 21.69
CA VAL A 7 -9.86 -32.12 20.72
C VAL A 7 -10.28 -31.66 19.33
N VAL A 8 -9.42 -30.90 18.70
CA VAL A 8 -9.61 -30.39 17.34
C VAL A 8 -8.56 -31.01 16.41
N LYS A 9 -8.99 -31.58 15.28
CA LYS A 9 -8.06 -32.03 14.26
C LYS A 9 -7.31 -30.85 13.64
N LYS A 10 -6.03 -31.06 13.25
CA LYS A 10 -5.14 -30.02 12.71
C LYS A 10 -5.76 -29.25 11.54
N GLU A 11 -6.50 -29.93 10.66
CA GLU A 11 -7.16 -29.38 9.49
C GLU A 11 -8.27 -28.35 9.84
N TYR A 12 -8.87 -28.42 11.01
CA TYR A 12 -9.90 -27.49 11.47
C TYR A 12 -9.38 -26.35 12.36
N ARG A 13 -8.07 -26.25 12.55
CA ARG A 13 -7.43 -25.22 13.40
C ARG A 13 -7.87 -23.79 13.03
N GLY A 14 -7.84 -23.45 11.74
CA GLY A 14 -8.25 -22.14 11.27
C GLY A 14 -9.75 -21.89 11.36
N HIS A 15 -10.56 -22.91 11.07
CA HIS A 15 -12.02 -22.81 11.13
C HIS A 15 -12.53 -22.54 12.54
N ILE A 16 -11.96 -23.22 13.55
CA ILE A 16 -12.36 -22.98 14.93
C ILE A 16 -11.94 -21.60 15.42
N LYS A 17 -10.76 -21.12 15.01
CA LYS A 17 -10.32 -19.76 15.32
C LYS A 17 -11.29 -18.71 14.77
N GLN A 18 -11.68 -18.83 13.50
CA GLN A 18 -12.66 -17.93 12.90
C GLN A 18 -14.04 -18.00 13.62
N ALA A 19 -14.50 -19.21 13.94
CA ALA A 19 -15.77 -19.38 14.62
C ALA A 19 -15.77 -18.72 16.01
N LEU A 20 -14.69 -18.87 16.77
CA LEU A 20 -14.55 -18.27 18.10
C LEU A 20 -14.45 -16.76 18.05
N ILE A 21 -13.67 -16.19 17.13
CA ILE A 21 -13.54 -14.74 16.96
C ILE A 21 -14.89 -14.10 16.59
N LYS A 22 -15.66 -14.72 15.69
CA LYS A 22 -17.01 -14.23 15.29
C LYS A 22 -18.01 -14.13 16.44
N ILE A 23 -17.81 -14.91 17.50
CA ILE A 23 -18.65 -14.87 18.70
C ILE A 23 -17.97 -14.13 19.87
N GLY A 24 -16.89 -13.35 19.57
CA GLY A 24 -16.22 -12.47 20.53
C GLY A 24 -15.19 -13.15 21.44
N PHE A 25 -14.76 -14.38 21.14
CA PHE A 25 -13.72 -15.08 21.91
C PHE A 25 -12.38 -15.04 21.17
N PRO A 26 -11.42 -14.19 21.57
CA PRO A 26 -10.07 -14.18 20.99
C PRO A 26 -9.37 -15.53 21.29
N VAL A 27 -8.60 -16.01 20.31
CA VAL A 27 -7.92 -17.31 20.38
C VAL A 27 -6.41 -17.09 20.47
N GLU A 28 -5.80 -17.58 21.52
CA GLU A 28 -4.35 -17.76 21.61
C GLU A 28 -3.97 -19.11 21.00
N ASP A 29 -3.16 -19.08 19.93
CA ASP A 29 -2.82 -20.27 19.16
C ASP A 29 -1.39 -20.75 19.46
N LEU A 30 -1.27 -21.72 20.35
CA LEU A 30 -0.01 -22.26 20.83
C LEU A 30 0.34 -23.64 20.23
N ALA A 31 -0.35 -24.09 19.20
CA ALA A 31 -0.20 -25.45 18.65
C ALA A 31 1.11 -25.67 17.84
N GLY A 32 1.97 -24.64 17.70
CA GLY A 32 3.22 -24.72 16.95
C GLY A 32 3.02 -24.78 15.43
N TYR A 33 4.13 -24.96 14.70
CA TYR A 33 4.15 -24.92 13.22
C TYR A 33 4.95 -26.10 12.65
N ASP A 34 4.61 -26.48 11.41
CA ASP A 34 5.47 -27.35 10.59
C ASP A 34 6.70 -26.55 10.16
N GLU A 35 7.90 -27.10 10.34
CA GLU A 35 9.14 -26.39 10.02
C GLU A 35 9.37 -26.19 8.52
N GLY A 36 8.79 -27.08 7.70
CA GLY A 36 9.02 -27.07 6.25
C GLY A 36 10.38 -27.66 5.85
N ASN A 37 10.69 -27.61 4.56
CA ASN A 37 12.00 -27.96 4.06
C ASN A 37 13.01 -26.86 4.40
N LYS A 38 14.20 -27.24 4.85
CA LYS A 38 15.24 -26.28 5.20
C LYS A 38 15.80 -25.60 3.95
N TYR A 39 15.93 -24.28 4.03
CA TYR A 39 16.57 -23.47 3.01
C TYR A 39 17.24 -22.26 3.67
N GLY A 40 18.56 -22.31 3.83
CA GLY A 40 19.34 -21.24 4.47
C GLY A 40 19.99 -20.33 3.43
N PHE A 41 20.05 -19.06 3.74
CA PHE A 41 20.76 -18.03 2.96
C PHE A 41 21.19 -16.88 3.89
N ASN A 42 22.00 -15.96 3.36
CA ASN A 42 22.46 -14.78 4.10
C ASN A 42 22.07 -13.49 3.38
N LEU A 43 21.77 -12.46 4.17
CA LEU A 43 21.70 -11.10 3.67
C LEU A 43 23.11 -10.57 3.43
N ARG A 44 23.32 -9.90 2.31
CA ARG A 44 24.60 -9.30 1.94
C ARG A 44 24.82 -8.01 2.73
N PRO A 45 26.04 -7.70 3.18
CA PRO A 45 26.38 -6.39 3.76
C PRO A 45 26.50 -5.29 2.70
N VAL A 46 26.58 -5.67 1.42
CA VAL A 46 26.72 -4.77 0.27
C VAL A 46 25.81 -5.29 -0.84
N THR A 47 25.04 -4.41 -1.45
CA THR A 47 24.18 -4.70 -2.60
C THR A 47 24.99 -5.08 -3.84
N ARG A 48 24.38 -5.64 -4.87
CA ARG A 48 25.10 -5.98 -6.12
C ARG A 48 25.73 -4.77 -6.83
N ASP A 49 25.12 -3.60 -6.68
CA ASP A 49 25.65 -2.34 -7.23
C ASP A 49 26.68 -1.65 -6.31
N GLY A 50 27.16 -2.31 -5.25
CA GLY A 50 28.24 -1.86 -4.38
C GLY A 50 27.85 -0.92 -3.25
N ARG A 51 26.56 -0.65 -3.01
CA ARG A 51 26.10 0.18 -1.90
C ARG A 51 26.09 -0.60 -0.59
N LYS A 52 26.49 0.03 0.52
CA LYS A 52 26.33 -0.57 1.85
C LYS A 52 24.86 -0.88 2.12
N PHE A 53 24.60 -2.08 2.58
CA PHE A 53 23.27 -2.54 2.95
C PHE A 53 23.24 -3.01 4.41
N GLY A 54 22.22 -2.63 5.13
CA GLY A 54 21.97 -3.06 6.50
C GLY A 54 20.51 -2.79 6.88
N MET A 55 19.97 -3.66 7.71
CA MET A 55 18.64 -3.45 8.24
C MET A 55 18.60 -2.29 9.22
N ARG A 56 17.54 -1.51 9.18
CA ARG A 56 17.22 -0.44 10.14
C ARG A 56 16.70 -1.08 11.44
N ASP A 57 16.77 -0.34 12.55
CA ASP A 57 16.40 -0.88 13.86
C ASP A 57 14.96 -1.38 13.93
N TYR A 58 14.01 -0.62 13.38
CA TYR A 58 12.61 -1.05 13.36
C TYR A 58 12.36 -2.30 12.49
N GLN A 59 13.17 -2.50 11.44
CA GLN A 59 13.10 -3.71 10.62
C GLN A 59 13.57 -4.93 11.41
N ARG A 60 14.68 -4.81 12.16
CA ARG A 60 15.15 -5.86 13.06
C ARG A 60 14.14 -6.14 14.16
N ALA A 61 13.64 -5.11 14.82
CA ALA A 61 12.63 -5.25 15.87
C ALA A 61 11.35 -5.95 15.36
N SER A 62 10.88 -5.62 14.15
CA SER A 62 9.70 -6.27 13.55
C SER A 62 9.93 -7.77 13.28
N ILE A 63 11.14 -8.15 12.84
CA ILE A 63 11.53 -9.54 12.60
C ILE A 63 11.62 -10.30 13.92
N GLU A 64 12.22 -9.71 14.94
CA GLU A 64 12.37 -10.31 16.28
C GLU A 64 11.01 -10.54 16.93
N VAL A 65 10.11 -9.56 16.90
CA VAL A 65 8.74 -9.66 17.43
C VAL A 65 7.94 -10.72 16.69
N PHE A 66 8.06 -10.78 15.33
CA PHE A 66 7.40 -11.84 14.56
C PHE A 66 7.94 -13.23 14.91
N HIS A 67 9.25 -13.39 15.00
CA HIS A 67 9.89 -14.67 15.29
C HIS A 67 9.72 -15.10 16.75
N ALA A 68 9.67 -14.15 17.69
CA ALA A 68 9.51 -14.36 19.15
C ALA A 68 10.49 -15.40 19.73
N GLY A 69 11.75 -15.41 19.23
CA GLY A 69 12.75 -16.40 19.65
C GLY A 69 12.43 -17.85 19.27
N GLY A 70 11.60 -18.06 18.25
CA GLY A 70 11.15 -19.40 17.82
C GLY A 70 10.04 -20.02 18.68
N ARG A 71 9.49 -19.28 19.63
CA ARG A 71 8.38 -19.74 20.48
C ARG A 71 7.07 -19.83 19.68
N ASN A 72 6.09 -20.56 20.24
CA ASN A 72 4.81 -20.80 19.58
C ASN A 72 3.96 -19.54 19.39
N GLU A 73 4.19 -18.50 20.21
CA GLU A 73 3.55 -17.18 20.06
C GLU A 73 4.06 -16.39 18.85
N GLY A 74 5.24 -16.76 18.33
CA GLY A 74 5.81 -16.22 17.10
C GLY A 74 5.39 -16.97 15.85
N GLY A 75 5.90 -16.56 14.70
CA GLY A 75 5.74 -17.26 13.41
C GLY A 75 4.40 -17.08 12.71
N SER A 76 3.44 -16.33 13.28
CA SER A 76 2.25 -15.88 12.56
C SER A 76 1.83 -14.48 13.00
N GLY A 77 1.50 -13.63 12.04
CA GLY A 77 1.04 -12.27 12.32
C GLY A 77 1.30 -11.28 11.20
N VAL A 78 0.85 -10.07 11.44
CA VAL A 78 0.92 -8.97 10.46
C VAL A 78 1.92 -7.92 10.96
N VAL A 79 2.80 -7.49 10.06
CA VAL A 79 3.71 -6.36 10.25
C VAL A 79 3.21 -5.20 9.40
N VAL A 80 2.93 -4.08 10.05
CA VAL A 80 2.44 -2.85 9.40
C VAL A 80 3.59 -1.86 9.32
N LEU A 81 3.99 -1.52 8.10
CA LEU A 81 5.05 -0.56 7.84
C LEU A 81 4.66 0.36 6.70
N PRO A 82 4.95 1.66 6.78
CA PRO A 82 4.69 2.60 5.70
C PRO A 82 5.23 2.13 4.35
N CYS A 83 4.67 2.64 3.26
CA CYS A 83 5.28 2.49 1.96
C CYS A 83 6.69 3.11 1.98
N GLY A 84 7.66 2.48 1.32
CA GLY A 84 9.06 2.94 1.35
C GLY A 84 9.84 2.55 2.61
N ALA A 85 9.20 2.03 3.67
CA ALA A 85 9.89 1.58 4.87
C ALA A 85 10.61 0.23 4.73
N GLY A 86 10.57 -0.40 3.55
CA GLY A 86 11.29 -1.64 3.28
C GLY A 86 10.60 -2.91 3.80
N LYS A 87 9.29 -3.04 3.58
CA LYS A 87 8.52 -4.26 3.86
C LYS A 87 9.18 -5.52 3.29
N THR A 88 9.67 -5.44 2.06
CA THR A 88 10.40 -6.54 1.39
C THR A 88 11.65 -6.96 2.17
N ILE A 89 12.38 -5.99 2.75
CA ILE A 89 13.57 -6.26 3.59
C ILE A 89 13.17 -7.02 4.86
N VAL A 90 12.07 -6.62 5.49
CA VAL A 90 11.53 -7.35 6.64
C VAL A 90 11.13 -8.77 6.25
N GLY A 91 10.46 -8.94 5.10
CA GLY A 91 10.15 -10.26 4.56
C GLY A 91 11.39 -11.14 4.38
N MET A 92 12.44 -10.62 3.74
CA MET A 92 13.72 -11.34 3.57
C MET A 92 14.39 -11.66 4.91
N GLY A 93 14.35 -10.76 5.87
CA GLY A 93 14.89 -11.01 7.21
C GLY A 93 14.12 -12.11 7.96
N VAL A 94 12.79 -12.16 7.82
CA VAL A 94 11.98 -13.27 8.35
C VAL A 94 12.29 -14.58 7.62
N MET A 95 12.43 -14.56 6.30
CA MET A 95 12.85 -15.74 5.53
C MET A 95 14.20 -16.28 6.02
N GLN A 96 15.18 -15.39 6.24
CA GLN A 96 16.51 -15.76 6.74
C GLN A 96 16.45 -16.43 8.13
N ILE A 97 15.72 -15.83 9.08
CA ILE A 97 15.67 -16.35 10.46
C ILE A 97 14.88 -17.67 10.55
N ILE A 98 13.87 -17.85 9.70
CA ILE A 98 13.11 -19.12 9.62
C ILE A 98 13.93 -20.20 8.92
N GLY A 99 14.74 -19.86 7.92
CA GLY A 99 15.64 -20.78 7.24
C GLY A 99 14.94 -21.93 6.52
N ALA A 100 13.80 -21.67 5.89
CA ALA A 100 12.99 -22.67 5.23
C ALA A 100 12.48 -22.21 3.85
N GLU A 101 12.11 -23.19 3.01
CA GLU A 101 11.45 -22.89 1.72
C GLU A 101 10.25 -21.99 1.92
N THR A 102 10.15 -20.96 1.07
CA THR A 102 9.20 -19.87 1.25
C THR A 102 8.35 -19.63 0.02
N LEU A 103 7.04 -19.55 0.22
CA LEU A 103 6.07 -19.05 -0.77
C LEU A 103 5.74 -17.59 -0.49
N ILE A 104 5.98 -16.71 -1.47
CA ILE A 104 5.68 -15.28 -1.39
C ILE A 104 4.50 -14.98 -2.30
N LEU A 105 3.43 -14.43 -1.74
CA LEU A 105 2.21 -14.09 -2.47
C LEU A 105 2.14 -12.57 -2.65
N VAL A 106 1.98 -12.15 -3.90
CA VAL A 106 2.00 -10.74 -4.29
C VAL A 106 0.78 -10.38 -5.16
N THR A 107 0.54 -9.10 -5.35
CA THR A 107 -0.65 -8.60 -6.05
C THR A 107 -0.60 -8.75 -7.58
N ASN A 108 0.59 -8.63 -8.18
CA ASN A 108 0.75 -8.62 -9.64
C ASN A 108 2.17 -9.03 -10.09
N THR A 109 2.38 -9.16 -11.40
CA THR A 109 3.66 -9.60 -11.98
C THR A 109 4.81 -8.58 -11.78
N LEU A 110 4.51 -7.29 -11.65
CA LEU A 110 5.53 -6.29 -11.34
C LEU A 110 6.06 -6.47 -9.92
N SER A 111 5.17 -6.78 -8.97
CA SER A 111 5.57 -7.13 -7.61
C SER A 111 6.43 -8.40 -7.57
N ILE A 112 6.19 -9.40 -8.45
CA ILE A 112 7.10 -10.56 -8.60
C ILE A 112 8.51 -10.05 -8.96
N ARG A 113 8.62 -9.24 -10.00
CA ARG A 113 9.91 -8.71 -10.47
C ARG A 113 10.60 -7.88 -9.38
N GLN A 114 9.85 -7.06 -8.66
CA GLN A 114 10.38 -6.27 -7.56
C GLN A 114 10.96 -7.17 -6.46
N TRP A 115 10.20 -8.15 -5.97
CA TRP A 115 10.67 -9.10 -4.97
C TRP A 115 11.90 -9.88 -5.45
N LYS A 116 11.88 -10.40 -6.69
CA LYS A 116 13.01 -11.10 -7.28
C LYS A 116 14.26 -10.24 -7.33
N ASN A 117 14.14 -9.00 -7.81
CA ASN A 117 15.27 -8.07 -7.89
C ASN A 117 15.83 -7.74 -6.50
N GLU A 118 14.96 -7.50 -5.51
CA GLU A 118 15.36 -7.22 -4.14
C GLU A 118 16.09 -8.41 -3.51
N ILE A 119 15.58 -9.64 -3.71
CA ILE A 119 16.23 -10.87 -3.24
C ILE A 119 17.61 -11.02 -3.88
N LEU A 120 17.69 -10.89 -5.20
CA LEU A 120 18.95 -11.03 -5.92
C LEU A 120 19.97 -9.96 -5.56
N ASP A 121 19.52 -8.74 -5.28
CA ASP A 121 20.39 -7.61 -4.92
C ASP A 121 20.96 -7.76 -3.50
N LYS A 122 20.15 -8.22 -2.55
CA LYS A 122 20.43 -8.14 -1.11
C LYS A 122 20.70 -9.47 -0.42
N THR A 123 20.63 -10.58 -1.15
CA THR A 123 20.88 -11.93 -0.60
C THR A 123 21.88 -12.70 -1.45
N ASP A 124 22.41 -13.80 -0.90
CA ASP A 124 23.25 -14.76 -1.63
C ASP A 124 22.43 -15.85 -2.34
N ILE A 125 21.10 -15.76 -2.37
CA ILE A 125 20.22 -16.69 -3.08
C ILE A 125 20.54 -16.66 -4.58
N PRO A 126 20.85 -17.81 -5.20
CA PRO A 126 21.05 -17.88 -6.64
C PRO A 126 19.73 -17.75 -7.39
N GLU A 127 19.77 -17.16 -8.58
CA GLU A 127 18.55 -16.97 -9.39
C GLU A 127 17.86 -18.30 -9.75
N SER A 128 18.61 -19.40 -9.87
CA SER A 128 18.08 -20.76 -10.10
C SER A 128 17.08 -21.22 -9.03
N ASP A 129 17.17 -20.69 -7.82
CA ASP A 129 16.37 -21.10 -6.67
C ASP A 129 15.14 -20.21 -6.46
N ILE A 130 14.95 -19.21 -7.34
CA ILE A 130 13.80 -18.31 -7.31
C ILE A 130 12.85 -18.67 -8.45
N GLY A 131 11.65 -19.15 -8.10
CA GLY A 131 10.58 -19.49 -9.04
C GLY A 131 9.56 -18.36 -9.16
N GLU A 132 9.06 -18.15 -10.36
CA GLU A 132 7.97 -17.23 -10.67
C GLU A 132 6.70 -18.02 -11.02
N TYR A 133 5.58 -17.72 -10.34
CA TYR A 133 4.33 -18.41 -10.57
C TYR A 133 3.20 -17.41 -10.86
N SER A 134 2.91 -17.22 -12.15
CA SER A 134 1.97 -16.21 -12.64
C SER A 134 1.14 -16.74 -13.83
N GLY A 135 0.45 -15.84 -14.54
CA GLY A 135 -0.20 -16.18 -15.82
C GLY A 135 0.78 -16.66 -16.89
N GLU A 136 2.01 -16.13 -16.89
CA GLU A 136 3.03 -16.38 -17.92
C GLU A 136 3.96 -17.54 -17.56
N THR A 137 4.41 -17.61 -16.32
CA THR A 137 5.41 -18.58 -15.85
C THR A 137 4.83 -19.46 -14.74
N LYS A 138 5.25 -20.73 -14.63
CA LYS A 138 4.76 -21.72 -13.67
C LYS A 138 5.93 -22.49 -13.02
N GLU A 139 6.91 -21.78 -12.49
CA GLU A 139 8.07 -22.37 -11.85
C GLU A 139 7.90 -22.44 -10.34
N ILE A 140 8.11 -23.63 -9.76
CA ILE A 140 8.14 -23.85 -8.32
C ILE A 140 9.56 -24.19 -7.91
N LYS A 141 10.14 -23.37 -7.02
CA LYS A 141 11.51 -23.43 -6.54
C LYS A 141 11.52 -23.26 -5.01
N PRO A 142 12.64 -23.42 -4.30
CA PRO A 142 12.71 -23.20 -2.86
C PRO A 142 12.17 -21.84 -2.40
N ILE A 143 12.41 -20.79 -3.18
CA ILE A 143 11.76 -19.49 -3.02
C ILE A 143 10.84 -19.27 -4.22
N THR A 144 9.55 -19.30 -4.01
CA THR A 144 8.56 -19.13 -5.09
C THR A 144 7.73 -17.88 -4.86
N ILE A 145 7.63 -17.03 -5.88
CA ILE A 145 6.84 -15.79 -5.84
C ILE A 145 5.63 -15.96 -6.76
N ALA A 146 4.42 -15.89 -6.22
CA ALA A 146 3.18 -16.12 -6.94
C ALA A 146 2.21 -14.94 -6.83
N THR A 147 1.41 -14.69 -7.89
CA THR A 147 0.39 -13.65 -7.82
C THR A 147 -0.91 -14.15 -7.19
N TYR A 148 -1.65 -13.31 -6.46
CA TYR A 148 -3.00 -13.64 -5.98
C TYR A 148 -3.95 -14.00 -7.12
N ASN A 149 -3.82 -13.35 -8.27
CA ASN A 149 -4.70 -13.58 -9.41
C ASN A 149 -4.60 -15.01 -9.97
N ILE A 150 -3.38 -15.60 -10.04
CA ILE A 150 -3.23 -16.97 -10.52
C ILE A 150 -3.90 -17.97 -9.58
N LEU A 151 -3.86 -17.72 -8.27
CA LEU A 151 -4.47 -18.58 -7.26
C LEU A 151 -5.99 -18.57 -7.34
N THR A 152 -6.58 -17.46 -7.75
CA THR A 152 -8.04 -17.32 -7.90
C THR A 152 -8.55 -17.70 -9.29
N HIS A 153 -7.65 -18.11 -10.19
CA HIS A 153 -8.02 -18.52 -11.55
C HIS A 153 -8.82 -19.83 -11.56
N ARG A 154 -9.91 -19.83 -12.32
CA ARG A 154 -10.78 -20.99 -12.58
C ARG A 154 -10.98 -21.18 -14.07
N LYS A 155 -10.98 -22.41 -14.53
CA LYS A 155 -11.31 -22.73 -15.94
C LYS A 155 -12.78 -22.41 -16.28
N ARG A 156 -13.68 -22.61 -15.34
CA ARG A 156 -15.12 -22.31 -15.45
C ARG A 156 -15.64 -21.77 -14.12
N LYS A 157 -16.69 -20.94 -14.19
CA LYS A 157 -17.39 -20.46 -12.97
C LYS A 157 -17.94 -21.68 -12.20
N GLY A 158 -17.55 -21.84 -10.93
CA GLY A 158 -17.96 -22.96 -10.08
C GLY A 158 -16.98 -24.17 -10.05
N SER A 159 -15.97 -24.23 -10.92
CA SER A 159 -14.93 -25.26 -10.80
C SER A 159 -13.92 -24.92 -9.70
N ASP A 160 -13.13 -25.94 -9.31
CA ASP A 160 -12.03 -25.75 -8.36
C ASP A 160 -10.96 -24.80 -8.92
N PHE A 161 -10.22 -24.17 -8.00
CA PHE A 161 -9.11 -23.29 -8.35
C PHE A 161 -7.94 -24.09 -8.89
N THR A 162 -7.59 -23.85 -10.14
CA THR A 162 -6.63 -24.67 -10.91
C THR A 162 -5.24 -24.70 -10.27
N HIS A 163 -4.85 -23.64 -9.56
CA HIS A 163 -3.48 -23.45 -9.07
C HIS A 163 -3.33 -23.53 -7.55
N PHE A 164 -4.35 -23.96 -6.82
CA PHE A 164 -4.23 -24.11 -5.36
C PHE A 164 -3.24 -25.18 -4.91
N HIS A 165 -2.90 -26.11 -5.80
CA HIS A 165 -1.89 -27.11 -5.53
C HIS A 165 -0.52 -26.52 -5.15
N ILE A 166 -0.23 -25.24 -5.49
CA ILE A 166 1.02 -24.57 -5.11
C ILE A 166 1.25 -24.56 -3.59
N PHE A 167 0.19 -24.50 -2.80
CA PHE A 167 0.29 -24.52 -1.35
C PHE A 167 0.79 -25.84 -0.78
N SER A 168 0.66 -26.92 -1.53
CA SER A 168 1.12 -28.27 -1.18
C SER A 168 2.22 -28.80 -2.11
N ALA A 169 2.64 -28.01 -3.11
CA ALA A 169 3.65 -28.44 -4.08
C ALA A 169 5.03 -28.63 -3.46
N ASN A 170 5.36 -27.79 -2.46
CA ASN A 170 6.53 -27.95 -1.61
C ASN A 170 6.09 -27.97 -0.13
N ASN A 171 6.96 -28.50 0.73
CA ASN A 171 6.73 -28.39 2.17
C ASN A 171 7.20 -27.03 2.69
N TRP A 172 6.42 -25.97 2.37
CA TRP A 172 6.72 -24.60 2.78
C TRP A 172 6.83 -24.47 4.30
N GLY A 173 7.91 -23.84 4.78
CA GLY A 173 8.04 -23.47 6.21
C GLY A 173 7.51 -22.06 6.50
N LEU A 174 7.44 -21.21 5.47
CA LEU A 174 6.93 -19.85 5.57
C LEU A 174 6.08 -19.48 4.36
N ILE A 175 4.97 -18.78 4.60
CA ILE A 175 4.17 -18.12 3.56
C ILE A 175 4.14 -16.64 3.87
N VAL A 176 4.61 -15.81 2.93
CA VAL A 176 4.59 -14.35 3.02
C VAL A 176 3.43 -13.83 2.17
N TYR A 177 2.59 -12.98 2.75
CA TYR A 177 1.47 -12.32 2.10
C TYR A 177 1.80 -10.83 1.97
N ASP A 178 2.26 -10.41 0.80
CA ASP A 178 2.52 -8.99 0.54
C ASP A 178 1.23 -8.26 0.22
N GLU A 179 1.08 -7.05 0.76
CA GLU A 179 -0.18 -6.29 0.76
C GLU A 179 -1.37 -7.15 1.21
N VAL A 180 -1.23 -7.76 2.40
CA VAL A 180 -2.16 -8.78 2.95
C VAL A 180 -3.62 -8.31 3.03
N HIS A 181 -3.85 -7.00 3.12
CA HIS A 181 -5.19 -6.42 3.10
C HIS A 181 -5.94 -6.62 1.76
N LEU A 182 -5.22 -6.87 0.65
CA LEU A 182 -5.79 -7.19 -0.67
C LEU A 182 -6.04 -8.69 -0.87
N LEU A 183 -5.88 -9.51 0.16
CA LEU A 183 -6.02 -10.95 0.08
C LEU A 183 -7.44 -11.35 -0.41
N PRO A 184 -7.56 -12.04 -1.56
CA PRO A 184 -8.86 -12.43 -2.09
C PRO A 184 -9.58 -13.46 -1.21
N ALA A 185 -10.91 -13.39 -1.11
CA ALA A 185 -11.73 -14.30 -0.29
C ALA A 185 -11.47 -15.81 -0.53
N PRO A 186 -11.22 -16.30 -1.76
CA PRO A 186 -10.84 -17.70 -1.97
C PRO A 186 -9.50 -18.09 -1.33
N VAL A 187 -8.51 -17.16 -1.35
CA VAL A 187 -7.21 -17.39 -0.72
C VAL A 187 -7.35 -17.40 0.80
N PHE A 188 -8.23 -16.57 1.35
CA PHE A 188 -8.58 -16.60 2.77
C PHE A 188 -9.03 -17.99 3.23
N ARG A 189 -9.93 -18.62 2.49
CA ARG A 189 -10.39 -19.97 2.83
C ARG A 189 -9.25 -20.98 2.87
N MET A 190 -8.36 -20.94 1.88
CA MET A 190 -7.18 -21.81 1.85
C MET A 190 -6.23 -21.51 3.03
N THR A 191 -6.06 -20.25 3.39
CA THR A 191 -5.23 -19.87 4.55
C THR A 191 -5.71 -20.50 5.85
N SER A 192 -7.01 -20.78 5.99
CA SER A 192 -7.54 -21.49 7.16
C SER A 192 -7.03 -22.95 7.25
N GLU A 193 -6.76 -23.59 6.13
CA GLU A 193 -6.19 -24.94 6.05
C GLU A 193 -4.68 -24.94 6.28
N LEU A 194 -4.02 -23.80 6.01
CA LEU A 194 -2.57 -23.62 6.16
C LEU A 194 -2.13 -23.16 7.56
N GLN A 195 -2.97 -23.34 8.58
CA GLN A 195 -2.68 -22.84 9.94
C GLN A 195 -1.46 -23.48 10.59
N ALA A 196 -1.01 -24.62 10.09
CA ALA A 196 0.24 -25.25 10.54
C ALA A 196 1.52 -24.64 9.93
N LYS A 197 1.42 -23.75 8.96
CA LYS A 197 2.56 -23.05 8.35
C LYS A 197 2.75 -21.68 9.01
N ARG A 198 4.02 -21.20 9.07
CA ARG A 198 4.28 -19.82 9.49
C ARG A 198 3.73 -18.86 8.43
N ARG A 199 3.10 -17.77 8.88
CA ARG A 199 2.39 -16.83 8.00
C ARG A 199 2.74 -15.39 8.37
N LEU A 200 3.41 -14.70 7.46
CA LEU A 200 3.76 -13.30 7.60
C LEU A 200 2.87 -12.46 6.67
N GLY A 201 2.05 -11.61 7.23
CA GLY A 201 1.36 -10.55 6.49
C GLY A 201 2.17 -9.27 6.50
N LEU A 202 2.39 -8.68 5.34
CA LEU A 202 3.04 -7.37 5.17
C LEU A 202 2.02 -6.39 4.59
N THR A 203 1.93 -5.20 5.15
CA THR A 203 1.02 -4.16 4.63
C THR A 203 1.48 -2.77 5.06
N ALA A 204 1.05 -1.75 4.32
CA ALA A 204 1.19 -0.36 4.75
C ALA A 204 0.03 0.08 5.65
N THR A 205 -1.14 -0.53 5.50
CA THR A 205 -2.34 -0.23 6.28
C THR A 205 -3.11 -1.51 6.56
N LEU A 206 -3.71 -1.63 7.73
CA LEU A 206 -4.58 -2.76 8.09
C LEU A 206 -6.06 -2.47 7.88
N VAL A 207 -6.40 -1.30 7.37
CA VAL A 207 -7.79 -0.95 7.10
C VAL A 207 -8.25 -1.66 5.84
N ARG A 208 -9.29 -2.47 5.92
CA ARG A 208 -10.00 -3.05 4.78
C ARG A 208 -11.29 -2.28 4.53
N GLU A 209 -11.59 -2.02 3.27
CA GLU A 209 -12.82 -1.29 2.89
C GLU A 209 -14.09 -2.10 3.11
N ASP A 210 -13.96 -3.43 3.16
CA ASP A 210 -15.06 -4.35 3.43
C ASP A 210 -15.28 -4.63 4.94
N GLY A 211 -14.48 -4.01 5.83
CA GLY A 211 -14.56 -4.18 7.28
C GLY A 211 -14.18 -5.58 7.78
N LEU A 212 -13.46 -6.37 6.94
CA LEU A 212 -13.07 -7.75 7.28
C LEU A 212 -11.63 -7.83 7.78
N GLU A 213 -11.14 -6.82 8.51
CA GLU A 213 -9.81 -6.84 9.14
C GLU A 213 -9.65 -8.01 10.12
N GLU A 214 -10.73 -8.34 10.84
CA GLU A 214 -10.75 -9.45 11.79
C GLU A 214 -10.45 -10.80 11.12
N ASP A 215 -10.87 -10.99 9.86
CA ASP A 215 -10.53 -12.19 9.10
C ASP A 215 -9.03 -12.28 8.83
N VAL A 216 -8.34 -11.17 8.56
CA VAL A 216 -6.88 -11.15 8.41
C VAL A 216 -6.21 -11.57 9.71
N PHE A 217 -6.63 -11.01 10.83
CA PHE A 217 -6.07 -11.35 12.15
C PHE A 217 -6.32 -12.81 12.54
N SER A 218 -7.50 -13.34 12.23
CA SER A 218 -7.84 -14.73 12.57
C SER A 218 -7.04 -15.76 11.77
N LEU A 219 -6.73 -15.48 10.52
CA LEU A 219 -6.11 -16.45 9.60
C LEU A 219 -4.60 -16.27 9.44
N ILE A 220 -4.12 -15.04 9.33
CA ILE A 220 -2.69 -14.74 9.25
C ILE A 220 -2.07 -14.68 10.63
N GLY A 221 -2.76 -14.05 11.57
CA GLY A 221 -2.35 -13.84 12.96
C GLY A 221 -2.47 -12.37 13.37
N PRO A 222 -2.28 -12.05 14.65
CA PRO A 222 -2.45 -10.71 15.18
C PRO A 222 -1.45 -9.70 14.57
N LYS A 223 -1.76 -8.42 14.69
CA LYS A 223 -0.79 -7.35 14.41
C LYS A 223 0.37 -7.49 15.39
N LYS A 224 1.54 -7.88 14.88
CA LYS A 224 2.76 -8.11 15.65
C LYS A 224 3.58 -6.84 15.83
N TYR A 225 3.60 -6.01 14.80
CA TYR A 225 4.42 -4.81 14.79
C TYR A 225 3.76 -3.73 13.94
N ASP A 226 3.84 -2.50 14.41
CA ASP A 226 3.31 -1.33 13.75
C ASP A 226 4.21 -0.13 14.07
N VAL A 227 4.61 0.64 13.07
CA VAL A 227 5.38 1.86 13.26
C VAL A 227 4.59 3.04 12.72
N PRO A 228 4.26 4.02 13.57
CA PRO A 228 3.67 5.26 13.12
C PRO A 228 4.56 5.93 12.06
N TRP A 229 3.95 6.40 10.98
CA TRP A 229 4.68 7.01 9.88
C TRP A 229 5.53 8.20 10.35
N LYS A 230 4.99 9.00 11.27
CA LYS A 230 5.68 10.16 11.84
C LYS A 230 6.97 9.79 12.61
N GLU A 231 7.02 8.62 13.22
CA GLU A 231 8.25 8.14 13.87
C GLU A 231 9.38 7.89 12.86
N LEU A 232 9.04 7.31 11.70
CA LEU A 232 10.01 7.06 10.64
C LEU A 232 10.47 8.35 9.96
N GLU A 233 9.57 9.32 9.85
CA GLU A 233 9.84 10.65 9.34
C GLU A 233 10.82 11.40 10.26
N ASN A 234 10.54 11.43 11.57
CA ASN A 234 11.42 12.05 12.56
C ASN A 234 12.83 11.47 12.57
N LYS A 235 12.97 10.21 12.18
CA LYS A 235 14.27 9.53 12.01
C LYS A 235 14.86 9.70 10.60
N SER A 236 14.25 10.51 9.74
CA SER A 236 14.61 10.73 8.32
C SER A 236 14.68 9.44 7.49
N TRP A 237 13.95 8.42 7.88
CA TRP A 237 13.88 7.15 7.14
C TRP A 237 12.84 7.15 6.03
N ILE A 238 11.87 8.05 6.12
CA ILE A 238 10.97 8.44 5.05
C ILE A 238 10.97 9.97 4.94
N ALA A 239 10.46 10.49 3.83
CA ALA A 239 10.39 11.93 3.62
C ALA A 239 9.35 12.57 4.57
N GLU A 240 9.61 13.79 5.00
CA GLU A 240 8.63 14.61 5.72
C GLU A 240 7.48 14.97 4.78
N ALA A 241 6.24 14.63 5.18
CA ALA A 241 5.07 14.88 4.36
C ALA A 241 4.23 16.05 4.88
N LYS A 242 3.86 16.94 3.96
CA LYS A 242 2.85 17.97 4.13
C LYS A 242 1.61 17.60 3.32
N CYS A 243 0.44 17.57 3.96
CA CYS A 243 -0.83 17.26 3.33
C CYS A 243 -1.66 18.53 3.18
N VAL A 244 -2.11 18.84 1.96
CA VAL A 244 -2.84 20.06 1.62
C VAL A 244 -4.10 19.71 0.84
N GLU A 245 -5.24 20.15 1.34
CA GLU A 245 -6.51 20.06 0.61
C GLU A 245 -6.86 21.42 -0.01
N ILE A 246 -7.15 21.42 -1.31
CA ILE A 246 -7.64 22.60 -2.01
C ILE A 246 -9.10 22.39 -2.36
N ARG A 247 -9.98 23.18 -1.76
CA ARG A 247 -11.42 23.19 -2.03
C ARG A 247 -11.74 24.08 -3.20
N VAL A 248 -12.14 23.45 -4.29
CA VAL A 248 -12.37 24.09 -5.58
C VAL A 248 -13.86 24.37 -5.75
N PRO A 249 -14.27 25.59 -6.09
CA PRO A 249 -15.67 25.91 -6.32
C PRO A 249 -16.21 25.16 -7.55
N MET A 250 -17.50 25.03 -7.63
CA MET A 250 -18.22 24.47 -8.78
C MET A 250 -19.05 25.62 -9.38
N ASP A 251 -19.01 25.78 -10.71
CA ASP A 251 -19.84 26.78 -11.38
C ASP A 251 -21.34 26.46 -11.23
N GLU A 252 -22.22 27.43 -11.50
CA GLU A 252 -23.66 27.29 -11.28
C GLU A 252 -24.30 26.21 -12.17
N GLU A 253 -23.88 26.08 -13.44
CA GLU A 253 -24.42 25.09 -14.37
C GLU A 253 -24.06 23.67 -13.92
N LEU A 254 -22.78 23.44 -13.57
CA LEU A 254 -22.31 22.17 -13.09
C LEU A 254 -22.95 21.82 -11.72
N ARG A 255 -23.15 22.81 -10.84
CA ARG A 255 -23.84 22.64 -9.56
C ARG A 255 -25.29 22.23 -9.74
N LEU A 256 -26.00 22.81 -10.70
CA LEU A 256 -27.36 22.41 -11.02
C LEU A 256 -27.42 20.95 -11.53
N ARG A 257 -26.54 20.61 -12.46
CA ARG A 257 -26.43 19.21 -12.95
C ARG A 257 -26.10 18.24 -11.79
N TYR A 258 -25.16 18.60 -10.94
CA TYR A 258 -24.81 17.82 -9.77
C TYR A 258 -26.00 17.56 -8.86
N SER A 259 -26.83 18.57 -8.60
CA SER A 259 -27.98 18.47 -7.68
C SER A 259 -29.03 17.44 -8.12
N ILE A 260 -29.29 17.31 -9.43
CA ILE A 260 -30.31 16.44 -10.02
C ILE A 260 -29.80 15.05 -10.44
N SER A 261 -28.48 14.81 -10.39
CA SER A 261 -27.86 13.55 -10.80
C SER A 261 -27.96 12.47 -9.72
N ASP A 262 -27.79 11.20 -10.10
CA ASP A 262 -27.63 10.11 -9.16
C ASP A 262 -26.25 10.13 -8.45
N ASP A 263 -26.06 9.33 -7.41
CA ASP A 263 -24.84 9.35 -6.60
C ASP A 263 -23.57 9.06 -7.41
N ARG A 264 -23.64 8.20 -8.41
CA ARG A 264 -22.51 7.84 -9.25
C ARG A 264 -22.11 8.98 -10.18
N GLU A 265 -23.10 9.61 -10.80
CA GLU A 265 -22.88 10.77 -11.67
C GLU A 265 -22.46 11.99 -10.84
N LYS A 266 -23.04 12.21 -9.65
CA LYS A 266 -22.59 13.24 -8.71
C LYS A 266 -21.11 13.13 -8.41
N PHE A 267 -20.64 11.91 -8.09
CA PHE A 267 -19.23 11.70 -7.81
C PHE A 267 -18.34 11.99 -9.02
N ARG A 268 -18.79 11.62 -10.22
CA ARG A 268 -18.08 11.89 -11.46
C ARG A 268 -18.01 13.40 -11.74
N LEU A 269 -19.13 14.12 -11.68
CA LEU A 269 -19.20 15.56 -11.91
C LEU A 269 -18.30 16.34 -10.92
N ALA A 270 -18.32 15.97 -9.64
CA ALA A 270 -17.44 16.56 -8.66
C ALA A 270 -15.95 16.29 -8.98
N SER A 271 -15.63 15.05 -9.36
CA SER A 271 -14.26 14.65 -9.70
C SER A 271 -13.73 15.37 -10.94
N GLU A 272 -14.54 15.47 -12.00
CA GLU A 272 -14.19 16.09 -13.29
C GLU A 272 -14.42 17.60 -13.33
N ASN A 273 -14.68 18.27 -12.20
CA ASN A 273 -14.89 19.72 -12.11
C ASN A 273 -13.79 20.51 -12.86
N PRO A 274 -14.14 21.31 -13.89
CA PRO A 274 -13.18 22.04 -14.70
C PRO A 274 -12.32 23.03 -13.92
N GLU A 275 -12.85 23.61 -12.84
CA GLU A 275 -12.13 24.59 -12.01
C GLU A 275 -10.90 23.97 -11.31
N LYS A 276 -10.81 22.64 -11.21
CA LYS A 276 -9.59 21.96 -10.74
C LYS A 276 -8.37 22.24 -11.61
N MET A 277 -8.58 22.59 -12.89
CA MET A 277 -7.49 22.98 -13.80
C MET A 277 -6.75 24.23 -13.33
N THR A 278 -7.46 25.19 -12.71
CA THR A 278 -6.85 26.39 -12.12
C THR A 278 -5.95 26.02 -10.97
N ALA A 279 -6.39 25.14 -10.07
CA ALA A 279 -5.56 24.64 -8.98
C ALA A 279 -4.31 23.90 -9.47
N ILE A 280 -4.45 23.04 -10.50
CA ILE A 280 -3.33 22.32 -11.12
C ILE A 280 -2.32 23.31 -11.72
N GLN A 281 -2.79 24.31 -12.43
CA GLN A 281 -1.93 25.34 -13.03
C GLN A 281 -1.10 26.05 -11.95
N LEU A 282 -1.74 26.50 -10.87
CA LEU A 282 -1.05 27.16 -9.76
C LEU A 282 0.00 26.27 -9.12
N ILE A 283 -0.30 24.97 -8.96
CA ILE A 283 0.68 24.01 -8.40
C ILE A 283 1.85 23.83 -9.37
N LEU A 284 1.61 23.64 -10.66
CA LEU A 284 2.66 23.46 -11.67
C LEU A 284 3.57 24.70 -11.79
N GLU A 285 3.01 25.90 -11.72
CA GLU A 285 3.76 27.15 -11.76
C GLU A 285 4.60 27.35 -10.49
N ARG A 286 4.02 27.07 -9.31
CA ARG A 286 4.68 27.24 -8.01
C ARG A 286 5.84 26.27 -7.80
N TYR A 287 5.67 25.03 -8.27
CA TYR A 287 6.62 23.96 -8.05
C TYR A 287 7.30 23.48 -9.34
N LYS A 288 7.51 24.38 -10.30
CA LYS A 288 8.07 24.08 -11.63
C LYS A 288 9.40 23.32 -11.62
N GLU A 289 10.19 23.43 -10.54
CA GLU A 289 11.48 22.74 -10.40
C GLU A 289 11.35 21.36 -9.73
N SER A 290 10.17 21.02 -9.22
CA SER A 290 9.92 19.77 -8.52
C SER A 290 9.42 18.66 -9.45
N HIS A 291 9.62 17.41 -9.04
CA HIS A 291 8.97 16.26 -9.69
C HIS A 291 7.53 16.15 -9.22
N ILE A 292 6.59 16.36 -10.12
CA ILE A 292 5.15 16.43 -9.85
C ILE A 292 4.44 15.22 -10.46
N LEU A 293 3.74 14.46 -9.62
CA LEU A 293 2.91 13.33 -10.03
C LEU A 293 1.43 13.70 -9.91
N ILE A 294 0.71 13.76 -11.02
CA ILE A 294 -0.73 14.02 -11.04
C ILE A 294 -1.48 12.70 -11.14
N ILE A 295 -2.37 12.43 -10.19
CA ILE A 295 -3.05 11.13 -10.05
C ILE A 295 -4.55 11.32 -10.12
N GLY A 296 -5.23 10.52 -10.96
CA GLY A 296 -6.69 10.57 -11.05
C GLY A 296 -7.33 9.23 -11.43
N GLN A 297 -8.64 9.19 -11.34
CA GLN A 297 -9.45 8.02 -11.64
C GLN A 297 -10.04 8.06 -13.04
N TYR A 298 -10.49 9.23 -13.50
CA TYR A 298 -11.22 9.41 -14.74
C TYR A 298 -10.27 9.71 -15.89
N ILE A 299 -10.26 8.82 -16.89
CA ILE A 299 -9.31 8.92 -18.03
C ILE A 299 -9.52 10.22 -18.80
N ASN A 300 -10.77 10.61 -19.09
CA ASN A 300 -11.06 11.86 -19.83
C ASN A 300 -10.51 13.10 -19.12
N GLN A 301 -10.62 13.16 -17.76
CA GLN A 301 -10.02 14.23 -16.97
C GLN A 301 -8.50 14.25 -17.13
N LEU A 302 -7.87 13.07 -17.05
CA LEU A 302 -6.42 12.94 -17.16
C LEU A 302 -5.90 13.28 -18.56
N GLU A 303 -6.64 12.91 -19.62
CA GLU A 303 -6.34 13.29 -21.00
C GLU A 303 -6.43 14.82 -21.17
N THR A 304 -7.50 15.45 -20.65
CA THR A 304 -7.64 16.91 -20.67
C THR A 304 -6.49 17.62 -19.94
N ILE A 305 -6.06 17.10 -18.78
CA ILE A 305 -4.90 17.64 -18.04
C ILE A 305 -3.62 17.50 -18.86
N ALA A 306 -3.38 16.30 -19.40
CA ALA A 306 -2.19 15.98 -20.19
C ALA A 306 -2.07 16.88 -21.42
N GLU A 307 -3.15 17.07 -22.17
CA GLU A 307 -3.22 17.93 -23.36
C GLU A 307 -3.00 19.41 -23.01
N ARG A 308 -3.74 19.91 -22.01
CA ARG A 308 -3.69 21.33 -21.62
C ARG A 308 -2.30 21.76 -21.16
N PHE A 309 -1.65 20.92 -20.35
CA PHE A 309 -0.35 21.25 -19.75
C PHE A 309 0.84 20.60 -20.48
N LYS A 310 0.58 19.84 -21.55
CA LYS A 310 1.60 19.11 -22.34
C LYS A 310 2.46 18.19 -21.49
N ILE A 311 1.80 17.46 -20.58
CA ILE A 311 2.43 16.51 -19.65
C ILE A 311 2.15 15.08 -20.16
N PRO A 312 3.17 14.19 -20.19
CA PRO A 312 2.96 12.79 -20.55
C PRO A 312 1.93 12.09 -19.65
N LEU A 313 1.11 11.21 -20.25
CA LEU A 313 0.06 10.45 -19.56
C LEU A 313 0.32 8.96 -19.63
N ILE A 314 0.27 8.29 -18.47
CA ILE A 314 0.30 6.83 -18.36
C ILE A 314 -1.06 6.31 -17.88
N THR A 315 -1.65 5.43 -18.69
CA THR A 315 -2.91 4.75 -18.40
C THR A 315 -2.74 3.23 -18.39
N GLY A 316 -3.82 2.50 -18.09
CA GLY A 316 -3.86 1.05 -18.25
C GLY A 316 -3.58 0.56 -19.67
N LYS A 317 -3.81 1.40 -20.68
CA LYS A 317 -3.59 1.07 -22.10
C LYS A 317 -2.17 1.36 -22.60
N THR A 318 -1.38 2.14 -21.86
CA THR A 318 0.00 2.49 -22.25
C THR A 318 0.87 1.22 -22.27
N PRO A 319 1.58 0.92 -23.37
CA PRO A 319 2.45 -0.25 -23.48
C PRO A 319 3.54 -0.30 -22.40
N LEU A 320 3.97 -1.49 -21.99
CA LEU A 320 4.92 -1.66 -20.90
C LEU A 320 6.27 -0.98 -21.19
N GLY A 321 6.77 -1.06 -22.43
CA GLY A 321 8.02 -0.40 -22.85
C GLY A 321 7.94 1.12 -22.69
N GLU A 322 6.89 1.73 -23.24
CA GLU A 322 6.64 3.16 -23.16
C GLU A 322 6.51 3.64 -21.69
N ARG A 323 5.82 2.86 -20.85
CA ARG A 323 5.77 3.16 -19.40
C ARG A 323 7.16 3.20 -18.78
N GLN A 324 8.01 2.22 -19.09
CA GLN A 324 9.37 2.16 -18.56
C GLN A 324 10.21 3.34 -19.01
N GLU A 325 10.09 3.76 -20.27
CA GLU A 325 10.77 4.94 -20.81
C GLU A 325 10.32 6.22 -20.09
N LEU A 326 9.01 6.44 -19.94
CA LEU A 326 8.46 7.60 -19.24
C LEU A 326 8.86 7.63 -17.76
N TYR A 327 8.89 6.48 -17.08
CA TYR A 327 9.37 6.42 -15.70
C TYR A 327 10.86 6.69 -15.59
N THR A 328 11.65 6.21 -16.53
CA THR A 328 13.10 6.49 -16.58
C THR A 328 13.34 7.97 -16.81
N ALA A 329 12.63 8.58 -17.75
CA ALA A 329 12.69 10.01 -18.03
C ALA A 329 12.26 10.87 -16.82
N PHE A 330 11.23 10.43 -16.09
CA PHE A 330 10.79 11.10 -14.85
C PHE A 330 11.83 10.97 -13.73
N ARG A 331 12.43 9.79 -13.53
CA ARG A 331 13.48 9.56 -12.53
C ARG A 331 14.74 10.37 -12.82
N SER A 332 15.13 10.48 -14.10
CA SER A 332 16.32 11.25 -14.50
C SER A 332 16.10 12.77 -14.49
N GLY A 333 14.85 13.22 -14.27
CA GLY A 333 14.50 14.64 -14.35
C GLY A 333 14.36 15.19 -15.78
N ALA A 334 14.45 14.33 -16.81
CA ALA A 334 14.21 14.73 -18.20
C ALA A 334 12.78 15.21 -18.42
N ILE A 335 11.81 14.65 -17.68
CA ILE A 335 10.46 15.20 -17.50
C ILE A 335 10.23 15.44 -16.01
N LYS A 336 9.66 16.59 -15.65
CA LYS A 336 9.40 16.97 -14.26
C LYS A 336 7.98 16.69 -13.81
N SER A 337 7.05 16.52 -14.74
CA SER A 337 5.65 16.24 -14.44
C SER A 337 5.17 15.02 -15.18
N LEU A 338 4.31 14.22 -14.52
CA LEU A 338 3.75 13.01 -15.09
C LEU A 338 2.30 12.84 -14.63
N VAL A 339 1.39 12.55 -15.56
CA VAL A 339 -0.01 12.22 -15.26
C VAL A 339 -0.17 10.71 -15.26
N VAL A 340 -0.79 10.14 -14.23
CA VAL A 340 -1.00 8.70 -14.12
C VAL A 340 -2.43 8.35 -13.74
N SER A 341 -2.99 7.34 -14.39
CA SER A 341 -4.28 6.79 -13.99
C SER A 341 -4.14 5.86 -12.77
N LYS A 342 -5.26 5.62 -12.07
CA LYS A 342 -5.34 4.67 -10.94
C LYS A 342 -4.70 3.31 -11.26
N VAL A 343 -4.96 2.76 -12.43
CA VAL A 343 -4.44 1.43 -12.83
C VAL A 343 -2.92 1.43 -12.96
N ALA A 344 -2.34 2.52 -13.46
CA ALA A 344 -0.89 2.66 -13.53
C ALA A 344 -0.26 2.90 -12.15
N ASN A 345 -1.02 3.45 -11.20
CA ASN A 345 -0.56 3.81 -9.88
C ASN A 345 -0.20 2.61 -8.99
N PHE A 346 -0.92 1.47 -9.11
CA PHE A 346 -0.68 0.28 -8.26
C PHE A 346 0.57 -0.54 -8.64
N SER A 347 1.14 -0.30 -9.82
CA SER A 347 2.09 -1.25 -10.40
C SER A 347 3.55 -0.79 -10.38
N ILE A 348 3.88 0.44 -9.94
CA ILE A 348 5.20 1.01 -10.22
C ILE A 348 5.79 1.77 -9.05
N ASP A 349 7.06 1.51 -8.89
CA ASP A 349 7.99 2.18 -8.00
C ASP A 349 8.38 3.54 -8.60
N LEU A 350 7.69 4.61 -8.18
CA LEU A 350 8.01 6.00 -8.56
C LEU A 350 8.82 6.64 -7.42
N PRO A 351 10.15 6.58 -7.45
CA PRO A 351 10.95 6.90 -6.27
C PRO A 351 11.08 8.38 -5.96
N ASP A 352 10.89 9.28 -6.93
CA ASP A 352 11.46 10.63 -6.81
C ASP A 352 10.44 11.78 -6.96
N ALA A 353 9.14 11.53 -6.86
CA ALA A 353 8.16 12.61 -6.85
C ALA A 353 8.24 13.39 -5.53
N ASN A 354 8.42 14.71 -5.60
CA ASN A 354 8.38 15.61 -4.46
C ASN A 354 6.95 16.04 -4.13
N ILE A 355 6.11 16.04 -5.17
CA ILE A 355 4.75 16.52 -5.11
C ILE A 355 3.83 15.50 -5.76
N ALA A 356 2.75 15.15 -5.09
CA ALA A 356 1.65 14.42 -5.67
C ALA A 356 0.40 15.30 -5.64
N VAL A 357 -0.35 15.29 -6.76
CA VAL A 357 -1.62 16.02 -6.90
C VAL A 357 -2.72 15.02 -7.22
N GLN A 358 -3.59 14.79 -6.28
CA GLN A 358 -4.76 13.95 -6.46
C GLN A 358 -5.92 14.79 -7.01
N VAL A 359 -6.25 14.61 -8.28
CA VAL A 359 -7.32 15.37 -8.96
C VAL A 359 -8.69 14.72 -8.85
N SER A 360 -8.72 13.40 -8.67
CA SER A 360 -9.92 12.63 -8.33
C SER A 360 -9.56 11.45 -7.44
N GLY A 361 -10.29 11.31 -6.35
CA GLY A 361 -10.13 10.21 -5.38
C GLY A 361 -11.07 9.05 -5.67
N THR A 362 -10.88 7.93 -5.00
CA THR A 362 -11.87 6.86 -4.90
C THR A 362 -12.74 7.09 -3.66
N PHE A 363 -13.94 6.57 -3.64
CA PHE A 363 -14.99 6.67 -2.61
C PHE A 363 -14.53 6.63 -1.13
N GLY A 364 -13.50 7.45 -0.76
CA GLY A 364 -13.02 7.57 0.60
C GLY A 364 -12.06 6.47 1.07
N SER A 365 -11.46 5.72 0.15
CA SER A 365 -10.48 4.67 0.48
C SER A 365 -9.27 5.24 1.23
N ARG A 366 -9.18 4.95 2.53
CA ARG A 366 -8.03 5.27 3.38
C ARG A 366 -6.76 4.61 2.89
N GLN A 367 -6.91 3.42 2.35
CA GLN A 367 -5.83 2.58 1.86
C GLN A 367 -5.18 3.13 0.58
N GLU A 368 -5.98 3.58 -0.38
CA GLU A 368 -5.45 4.19 -1.60
C GLU A 368 -4.72 5.48 -1.29
N GLU A 369 -5.21 6.27 -0.34
CA GLU A 369 -4.54 7.48 0.11
C GLU A 369 -3.16 7.17 0.71
N ALA A 370 -3.10 6.19 1.61
CA ALA A 370 -1.84 5.73 2.19
C ALA A 370 -0.84 5.24 1.13
N GLN A 371 -1.31 4.50 0.14
CA GLN A 371 -0.45 4.03 -0.96
C GLN A 371 0.05 5.18 -1.85
N ARG A 372 -0.79 6.18 -2.11
CA ARG A 372 -0.41 7.37 -2.89
C ARG A 372 0.61 8.22 -2.15
N LEU A 373 0.33 8.53 -0.89
CA LEU A 373 1.26 9.26 -0.02
C LEU A 373 2.59 8.51 0.10
N GLY A 374 2.54 7.21 0.35
CA GLY A 374 3.74 6.38 0.50
C GLY A 374 4.64 6.32 -0.73
N ARG A 375 4.16 6.71 -1.92
CA ARG A 375 5.00 6.80 -3.12
C ARG A 375 5.88 8.03 -3.13
N ILE A 376 5.45 9.12 -2.52
CA ILE A 376 6.24 10.35 -2.42
C ILE A 376 7.08 10.41 -1.14
N LEU A 377 6.81 9.54 -0.16
CA LEU A 377 7.50 9.49 1.13
C LEU A 377 8.85 8.77 1.11
N ARG A 378 9.40 8.44 -0.05
CA ARG A 378 10.71 7.81 -0.11
C ARG A 378 11.82 8.77 0.27
N PRO A 379 12.85 8.28 1.01
CA PRO A 379 13.97 9.11 1.38
C PRO A 379 14.65 9.69 0.14
N LYS A 380 14.97 10.97 0.17
CA LYS A 380 15.64 11.69 -0.91
C LYS A 380 17.01 12.19 -0.43
N GLN A 381 17.95 12.31 -1.35
CA GLN A 381 19.31 12.78 -1.02
C GLN A 381 19.33 14.28 -0.71
N GLU A 382 18.51 15.06 -1.43
CA GLU A 382 18.38 16.50 -1.23
C GLU A 382 16.91 16.83 -0.89
N ASN A 383 16.69 17.64 0.12
CA ASN A 383 15.38 18.14 0.55
C ASN A 383 14.35 17.00 0.79
N ASN A 384 14.50 16.27 1.92
CA ASN A 384 13.68 15.10 2.26
C ASN A 384 12.23 15.47 2.64
N THR A 385 11.59 16.34 1.82
CA THR A 385 10.22 16.77 1.98
C THR A 385 9.34 16.33 0.81
N ALA A 386 8.07 16.08 1.08
CA ALA A 386 7.06 15.73 0.11
C ALA A 386 5.76 16.48 0.38
N THR A 387 5.08 16.97 -0.66
CA THR A 387 3.77 17.61 -0.50
C THR A 387 2.72 16.82 -1.26
N PHE A 388 1.62 16.53 -0.57
CA PHE A 388 0.48 15.83 -1.14
C PHE A 388 -0.72 16.78 -1.21
N PHE A 389 -1.14 17.11 -2.43
CA PHE A 389 -2.31 17.93 -2.70
C PHE A 389 -3.53 17.07 -3.01
N SER A 390 -4.65 17.32 -2.34
CA SER A 390 -5.96 16.75 -2.67
C SER A 390 -6.86 17.86 -3.21
N LEU A 391 -7.30 17.75 -4.46
CA LEU A 391 -8.25 18.70 -5.06
C LEU A 391 -9.67 18.19 -4.88
N ILE A 392 -10.49 18.91 -4.13
CA ILE A 392 -11.84 18.53 -3.74
C ILE A 392 -12.82 19.59 -4.21
N SER A 393 -13.90 19.17 -4.90
CA SER A 393 -14.98 20.08 -5.26
C SER A 393 -15.81 20.42 -4.04
N ARG A 394 -15.95 21.71 -3.78
CA ARG A 394 -16.64 22.27 -2.62
C ARG A 394 -18.13 21.96 -2.64
N ASP A 395 -18.72 21.74 -1.46
CA ASP A 395 -20.15 21.46 -1.26
C ASP A 395 -20.63 20.20 -2.02
N THR A 396 -19.77 19.17 -2.11
CA THR A 396 -20.06 17.91 -2.80
C THR A 396 -19.77 16.69 -1.92
N SER A 397 -20.14 15.51 -2.43
CA SER A 397 -19.79 14.24 -1.77
C SER A 397 -18.27 13.99 -1.67
N GLU A 398 -17.44 14.67 -2.48
CA GLU A 398 -15.98 14.58 -2.36
C GLU A 398 -15.47 15.08 -1.01
N GLU A 399 -16.11 16.10 -0.40
CA GLU A 399 -15.70 16.58 0.94
C GLU A 399 -15.88 15.50 2.01
N ARG A 400 -17.00 14.79 2.00
CA ARG A 400 -17.23 13.68 2.92
C ARG A 400 -16.20 12.57 2.76
N PHE A 401 -15.88 12.23 1.51
CA PHE A 401 -14.84 11.23 1.23
C PHE A 401 -13.43 11.76 1.57
N GLY A 402 -13.19 13.07 1.39
CA GLY A 402 -11.99 13.76 1.83
C GLY A 402 -11.78 13.62 3.33
N GLN A 403 -12.79 13.89 4.13
CA GLN A 403 -12.75 13.75 5.60
C GLN A 403 -12.35 12.34 6.06
N ASN A 404 -12.91 11.29 5.43
CA ASN A 404 -12.52 9.91 5.75
C ASN A 404 -11.04 9.63 5.45
N ARG A 405 -10.49 10.21 4.39
CA ARG A 405 -9.07 10.09 4.05
C ARG A 405 -8.19 10.88 5.01
N GLN A 406 -8.61 12.11 5.36
CA GLN A 406 -7.93 12.95 6.34
C GLN A 406 -7.79 12.26 7.69
N LEU A 407 -8.86 11.57 8.15
CA LEU A 407 -8.83 10.84 9.40
C LEU A 407 -7.67 9.85 9.46
N PHE A 408 -7.42 9.10 8.38
CA PHE A 408 -6.28 8.18 8.32
C PHE A 408 -4.94 8.93 8.48
N LEU A 409 -4.75 10.06 7.79
CA LEU A 409 -3.49 10.80 7.82
C LEU A 409 -3.26 11.46 9.20
N THR A 410 -4.32 11.97 9.82
CA THR A 410 -4.25 12.52 11.18
C THR A 410 -3.97 11.43 12.23
N GLU A 411 -4.53 10.23 12.09
CA GLU A 411 -4.19 9.07 12.91
C GLU A 411 -2.70 8.68 12.79
N GLN A 412 -2.07 8.96 11.64
CA GLN A 412 -0.62 8.78 11.44
C GLN A 412 0.22 9.97 11.94
N GLY A 413 -0.41 11.01 12.50
CA GLY A 413 0.25 12.18 13.05
C GLY A 413 0.57 13.28 12.03
N TYR A 414 -0.03 13.27 10.84
CA TYR A 414 0.14 14.33 9.86
C TYR A 414 -0.79 15.49 10.10
N GLU A 415 -0.25 16.71 9.95
CA GLU A 415 -1.03 17.94 9.86
C GLU A 415 -1.65 18.07 8.47
N TYR A 416 -2.90 18.51 8.43
CA TYR A 416 -3.67 18.68 7.22
C TYR A 416 -4.07 20.14 7.07
N GLU A 417 -3.54 20.82 6.06
CA GLU A 417 -3.90 22.19 5.75
C GLU A 417 -5.05 22.21 4.73
N ILE A 418 -6.07 23.02 4.97
CA ILE A 418 -7.24 23.16 4.08
C ILE A 418 -7.29 24.60 3.58
N TYR A 419 -7.33 24.78 2.27
CA TYR A 419 -7.47 26.06 1.60
C TYR A 419 -8.66 26.06 0.66
N THR A 420 -9.33 27.20 0.51
CA THR A 420 -10.12 27.44 -0.69
C THR A 420 -9.20 27.75 -1.87
N LEU A 421 -9.70 27.64 -3.11
CA LEU A 421 -8.90 27.96 -4.30
C LEU A 421 -8.36 29.40 -4.24
N ASP A 422 -9.20 30.37 -3.82
CA ASP A 422 -8.81 31.76 -3.68
C ASP A 422 -7.71 31.95 -2.64
N GLN A 423 -7.86 31.36 -1.44
CA GLN A 423 -6.82 31.38 -0.41
C GLN A 423 -5.50 30.75 -0.90
N PHE A 424 -5.57 29.65 -1.63
CA PHE A 424 -4.39 29.02 -2.19
C PHE A 424 -3.73 29.90 -3.26
N GLN A 425 -4.51 30.64 -4.04
CA GLN A 425 -4.01 31.62 -5.02
C GLN A 425 -3.27 32.77 -4.30
N GLU A 426 -3.87 33.33 -3.24
CA GLU A 426 -3.31 34.45 -2.47
C GLU A 426 -2.02 34.04 -1.72
N THR A 427 -1.96 32.84 -1.12
CA THR A 427 -0.75 32.35 -0.42
C THR A 427 0.48 32.26 -1.31
N GLY A 428 0.30 32.22 -2.64
CA GLY A 428 1.39 32.29 -3.61
C GLY A 428 2.05 33.66 -3.75
N LEU A 429 1.42 34.70 -3.25
CA LEU A 429 1.94 36.08 -3.27
C LEU A 429 2.74 36.41 -2.00
N LEU A 430 2.66 35.57 -0.96
CA LEU A 430 3.37 35.78 0.31
C LEU A 430 4.67 34.98 0.33
N SER A 431 5.75 35.63 0.76
CA SER A 431 7.06 34.98 0.93
C SER A 431 6.99 33.90 2.03
N GLU A 432 7.94 32.96 2.05
CA GLU A 432 8.00 31.89 3.08
C GLU A 432 8.03 32.43 4.53
N ALA A 433 8.32 33.71 4.72
CA ALA A 433 8.37 34.38 6.02
C ALA A 433 7.00 34.81 6.57
N ASP A 434 5.96 34.89 5.75
CA ASP A 434 4.63 35.40 6.12
C ASP A 434 3.56 34.31 6.30
N ARG A 435 3.94 33.11 6.64
CA ARG A 435 3.00 31.98 6.86
C ARG A 435 2.19 32.23 8.13
N PHE A 436 0.87 32.27 7.96
CA PHE A 436 -0.09 32.37 9.06
C PHE A 436 0.12 31.23 10.08
N PRO A 437 0.00 31.53 11.40
CA PRO A 437 -0.06 30.48 12.41
C PRO A 437 -1.26 29.59 12.12
N ALA A 438 -1.04 28.29 12.12
CA ALA A 438 -2.10 27.29 11.99
C ALA A 438 -3.24 27.64 12.98
N GLN A 439 -4.45 27.84 12.47
CA GLN A 439 -5.62 27.84 13.35
C GLN A 439 -5.75 26.42 13.89
N ALA A 440 -5.36 26.24 15.15
CA ALA A 440 -5.63 25.04 15.90
C ALA A 440 -7.14 24.76 15.83
N ILE A 441 -7.50 23.64 15.24
CA ILE A 441 -8.87 23.14 15.30
C ILE A 441 -9.15 22.91 16.78
N SER A 442 -10.00 23.77 17.37
CA SER A 442 -10.48 23.59 18.73
C SER A 442 -11.14 22.19 18.82
N GLU A 443 -10.67 21.40 19.79
CA GLU A 443 -11.26 20.10 20.12
C GLU A 443 -12.78 20.25 20.27
N PRO A 444 -13.57 19.30 19.74
CA PRO A 444 -15.00 19.29 20.02
C PRO A 444 -15.19 19.04 21.51
N VAL A 445 -15.74 20.01 22.21
CA VAL A 445 -16.19 19.86 23.58
C VAL A 445 -17.22 18.73 23.62
N ILE A 446 -16.81 17.56 24.09
CA ILE A 446 -17.73 16.49 24.46
C ILE A 446 -18.43 16.96 25.73
N SER A 447 -19.58 17.64 25.58
CA SER A 447 -20.52 17.83 26.67
C SER A 447 -21.16 16.47 26.98
N GLY A 448 -20.79 15.92 28.15
CA GLY A 448 -21.39 14.70 28.67
C GLY A 448 -22.89 14.86 28.93
N VAL A 449 -23.66 13.85 28.61
CA VAL A 449 -24.72 13.24 29.44
C VAL A 449 -24.67 11.75 29.15
#